data_f2e8dff29fd8ca0e13bb9ba8cadbfea5
#
_entry.id   f2e8dff29fd8ca0e13bb9ba8cadbfea5
#
_cell.length_a   1.000
_cell.length_b   1.000
_cell.length_c   1.000
_cell.angle_alpha   90.00
_cell.angle_beta   90.00
_cell.angle_gamma   90.00
#
_symmetry.space_group_name_H-M   'P 1'
#
loop_
_entity.id
_entity.type
_entity.pdbx_description
1 polymer ?
#
loop_
_entity_poly.entity_id
_entity_poly.type
_entity_poly.pdbx_seq_one_letter_code
_entity_poly.pdbx_strand_id
1 'polypeptide(L)'
;QSRAQYVLDFSREEVVDAVYEMIADVLRSADISYVKWDMNRQLATLGSFALPADRQGELSHRYMLGVYRMQERLITDFPQILLENCSGGGARFDAGMLYYSPQIWCSDDTDAMERLAIQEGTALVYPVSAMGAHVSVCPNHTVGRVTPFETRGDVALLGTFGYELDITKLSAEEKELVKVQVEKYHKYNDLIREGDYYRLASVADNGYYDSWMTVEKDRSRALLFYVQVAARANAKSRFIRLAGLDADKCYMVEGKVYAGSTLMNAGVRISSEFGDFKSRLIEITEA
;
A
#
# COMPACT_ATOMS: atom_id res chain seq x y z
N GLN A 1 -3.68 27.90 13.13
CA GLN A 1 -3.86 26.66 13.89
C GLN A 1 -4.97 25.83 13.25
N SER A 2 -4.73 24.57 13.01
CA SER A 2 -5.70 23.57 12.53
C SER A 2 -5.52 22.30 13.34
N ARG A 3 -6.59 21.54 13.60
CA ARG A 3 -6.58 20.33 14.45
C ARG A 3 -5.92 20.56 15.82
N ALA A 4 -6.00 21.78 16.38
CA ALA A 4 -5.33 22.20 17.61
C ALA A 4 -3.78 22.00 17.59
N GLN A 5 -3.15 22.06 16.42
CA GLN A 5 -1.71 21.83 16.21
C GLN A 5 -1.06 23.03 15.52
N TYR A 6 0.22 23.21 15.82
CA TYR A 6 1.15 24.08 15.10
C TYR A 6 2.21 23.23 14.41
N VAL A 7 2.71 23.73 13.29
CA VAL A 7 3.85 23.13 12.61
C VAL A 7 5.12 23.81 13.10
N LEU A 8 6.10 23.04 13.50
CA LEU A 8 7.42 23.55 13.84
C LEU A 8 8.12 24.06 12.57
N ASP A 9 8.88 25.15 12.70
CA ASP A 9 9.59 25.75 11.57
C ASP A 9 10.90 24.99 11.28
N PHE A 10 10.81 23.94 10.49
CA PHE A 10 11.97 23.14 10.09
C PHE A 10 12.86 23.83 9.05
N SER A 11 12.55 25.06 8.62
CA SER A 11 13.51 25.88 7.90
C SER A 11 14.66 26.34 8.78
N ARG A 12 14.52 26.20 10.11
CA ARG A 12 15.47 26.58 11.13
C ARG A 12 16.24 25.37 11.63
N GLU A 13 17.58 25.43 11.49
CA GLU A 13 18.45 24.31 11.87
C GLU A 13 18.35 23.96 13.36
N GLU A 14 18.29 24.97 14.23
CA GLU A 14 18.20 24.79 15.67
C GLU A 14 16.88 24.11 16.10
N VAL A 15 15.80 24.27 15.31
CA VAL A 15 14.53 23.57 15.56
C VAL A 15 14.66 22.09 15.16
N VAL A 16 15.28 21.84 14.01
CA VAL A 16 15.56 20.46 13.55
C VAL A 16 16.45 19.74 14.56
N ASP A 17 17.53 20.39 15.02
CA ASP A 17 18.46 19.80 15.97
C ASP A 17 17.79 19.49 17.32
N ALA A 18 16.98 20.41 17.85
CA ALA A 18 16.27 20.19 19.11
C ALA A 18 15.23 19.03 19.02
N VAL A 19 14.49 18.94 17.91
CA VAL A 19 13.53 17.85 17.70
C VAL A 19 14.25 16.52 17.49
N TYR A 20 15.38 16.54 16.75
CA TYR A 20 16.19 15.36 16.57
C TYR A 20 16.66 14.77 17.90
N GLU A 21 17.22 15.59 18.80
CA GLU A 21 17.71 15.07 20.09
C GLU A 21 16.58 14.46 20.92
N MET A 22 15.37 15.08 20.93
CA MET A 22 14.21 14.50 21.63
C MET A 22 13.81 13.13 21.07
N ILE A 23 13.83 12.95 19.73
CA ILE A 23 13.52 11.67 19.09
C ILE A 23 14.64 10.66 19.37
N ALA A 24 15.89 11.08 19.20
CA ALA A 24 17.07 10.24 19.42
C ALA A 24 17.12 9.71 20.87
N ASP A 25 16.76 10.52 21.86
CA ASP A 25 16.68 10.08 23.26
C ASP A 25 15.64 8.99 23.45
N VAL A 26 14.48 9.08 22.78
CA VAL A 26 13.46 8.01 22.79
C VAL A 26 14.02 6.75 22.12
N LEU A 27 14.66 6.88 20.96
CA LEU A 27 15.22 5.73 20.21
C LEU A 27 16.35 5.03 20.97
N ARG A 28 17.15 5.79 21.75
CA ARG A 28 18.21 5.22 22.62
C ARG A 28 17.66 4.53 23.87
N SER A 29 16.45 4.90 24.31
CA SER A 29 15.86 4.41 25.57
C SER A 29 15.32 2.99 25.50
N ALA A 30 15.10 2.43 24.30
CA ALA A 30 14.53 1.09 24.08
C ALA A 30 15.01 0.50 22.74
N ASP A 31 14.85 -0.82 22.61
CA ASP A 31 15.12 -1.52 21.34
C ASP A 31 13.97 -1.26 20.34
N ILE A 32 14.06 -0.15 19.62
CA ILE A 32 13.07 0.29 18.66
C ILE A 32 13.60 0.01 17.24
N SER A 33 12.85 -0.78 16.47
CA SER A 33 13.19 -1.18 15.11
C SER A 33 12.27 -0.56 14.03
N TYR A 34 11.18 0.08 14.44
CA TYR A 34 10.21 0.69 13.52
C TYR A 34 9.70 2.02 14.05
N VAL A 35 9.64 3.02 13.15
CA VAL A 35 9.13 4.35 13.44
C VAL A 35 8.15 4.77 12.35
N LYS A 36 6.91 5.07 12.71
CA LYS A 36 5.96 5.73 11.82
C LYS A 36 5.96 7.22 12.13
N TRP A 37 6.44 7.99 11.16
CA TRP A 37 6.51 9.45 11.24
C TRP A 37 5.28 10.08 10.59
N ASP A 38 4.38 10.58 11.40
CA ASP A 38 3.13 11.18 10.92
C ASP A 38 3.13 12.70 11.05
N MET A 39 2.47 13.38 10.09
CA MET A 39 2.18 14.81 10.13
C MET A 39 0.80 15.09 9.54
N ASN A 40 -0.19 15.36 10.41
CA ASN A 40 -1.60 15.53 10.01
C ASN A 40 -2.04 17.00 9.95
N ARG A 41 -1.11 17.92 9.78
CA ARG A 41 -1.35 19.36 9.75
C ARG A 41 -0.91 19.97 8.41
N GLN A 42 -1.86 20.46 7.62
CA GLN A 42 -1.54 21.16 6.39
C GLN A 42 -0.79 22.47 6.67
N LEU A 43 0.14 22.82 5.80
CA LEU A 43 0.86 24.08 5.77
C LEU A 43 0.04 25.11 4.97
N ALA A 44 -0.99 25.70 5.58
CA ALA A 44 -1.91 26.59 4.89
C ALA A 44 -1.43 28.04 4.81
N THR A 45 -0.89 28.57 5.91
CA THR A 45 -0.34 29.94 5.97
C THR A 45 1.12 29.84 6.32
N LEU A 46 1.97 30.13 5.35
CA LEU A 46 3.41 29.98 5.48
C LEU A 46 4.07 31.32 5.83
N GLY A 47 4.90 31.30 6.86
CA GLY A 47 5.70 32.44 7.27
C GLY A 47 6.72 32.00 8.32
N SER A 48 7.95 32.50 8.23
CA SER A 48 9.01 32.29 9.22
C SER A 48 9.60 33.62 9.65
N PHE A 49 9.68 33.84 10.95
CA PHE A 49 10.38 35.01 11.50
C PHE A 49 11.88 34.95 11.28
N ALA A 50 12.44 33.80 10.93
CA ALA A 50 13.87 33.65 10.61
C ALA A 50 14.18 34.08 9.16
N LEU A 51 13.19 34.33 8.32
CA LEU A 51 13.40 34.76 6.94
C LEU A 51 12.96 36.22 6.76
N PRO A 52 13.77 37.06 6.05
CA PRO A 52 13.35 38.40 5.68
C PRO A 52 12.13 38.35 4.72
N ALA A 53 11.43 39.49 4.60
CA ALA A 53 10.17 39.56 3.86
C ALA A 53 10.30 39.17 2.39
N ASP A 54 11.41 39.50 1.74
CA ASP A 54 11.71 39.18 0.34
C ASP A 54 12.07 37.70 0.09
N ARG A 55 12.33 36.94 1.17
CA ARG A 55 12.69 35.51 1.09
C ARG A 55 11.64 34.55 1.66
N GLN A 56 10.48 35.05 2.06
CA GLN A 56 9.40 34.22 2.58
C GLN A 56 8.95 33.12 1.58
N GLY A 57 9.06 33.36 0.27
CA GLY A 57 8.78 32.39 -0.77
C GLY A 57 9.68 31.14 -0.76
N GLU A 58 10.85 31.20 -0.08
CA GLU A 58 11.74 30.05 0.05
C GLU A 58 11.32 29.06 1.17
N LEU A 59 10.37 29.45 2.01
CA LEU A 59 10.06 28.72 3.23
C LEU A 59 9.67 27.25 2.99
N SER A 60 8.79 26.99 2.01
CA SER A 60 8.39 25.61 1.71
C SER A 60 9.56 24.72 1.32
N HIS A 61 10.47 25.23 0.49
CA HIS A 61 11.68 24.51 0.09
C HIS A 61 12.60 24.27 1.29
N ARG A 62 12.87 25.30 2.07
CA ARG A 62 13.72 25.20 3.27
C ARG A 62 13.16 24.27 4.31
N TYR A 63 11.83 24.28 4.50
CA TYR A 63 11.12 23.35 5.37
C TYR A 63 11.38 21.90 4.96
N MET A 64 11.24 21.59 3.66
CA MET A 64 11.49 20.22 3.16
C MET A 64 12.94 19.80 3.31
N LEU A 65 13.91 20.71 3.09
CA LEU A 65 15.31 20.42 3.37
C LEU A 65 15.54 20.11 4.86
N GLY A 66 14.85 20.79 5.76
CA GLY A 66 14.89 20.49 7.19
C GLY A 66 14.30 19.11 7.54
N VAL A 67 13.19 18.72 6.89
CA VAL A 67 12.59 17.38 7.03
C VAL A 67 13.59 16.31 6.56
N TYR A 68 14.19 16.50 5.39
CA TYR A 68 15.19 15.56 4.87
C TYR A 68 16.42 15.45 5.77
N ARG A 69 16.96 16.59 6.25
CA ARG A 69 18.05 16.59 7.22
C ARG A 69 17.73 15.80 8.49
N MET A 70 16.51 15.93 9.00
CA MET A 70 16.04 15.17 10.15
C MET A 70 16.05 13.67 9.85
N GLN A 71 15.45 13.27 8.74
CA GLN A 71 15.36 11.86 8.36
C GLN A 71 16.72 11.25 8.04
N GLU A 72 17.59 11.99 7.35
CA GLU A 72 18.98 11.59 7.09
C GLU A 72 19.71 11.25 8.38
N ARG A 73 19.61 12.13 9.40
CA ARG A 73 20.24 11.88 10.70
C ARG A 73 19.66 10.64 11.38
N LEU A 74 18.35 10.47 11.34
CA LEU A 74 17.70 9.30 11.96
C LEU A 74 18.18 8.00 11.34
N ILE A 75 18.18 7.87 10.01
CA ILE A 75 18.61 6.62 9.35
C ILE A 75 20.13 6.41 9.42
N THR A 76 20.91 7.48 9.59
CA THR A 76 22.37 7.38 9.75
C THR A 76 22.74 6.92 11.16
N ASP A 77 22.14 7.51 12.18
CA ASP A 77 22.48 7.25 13.57
C ASP A 77 21.76 6.01 14.14
N PHE A 78 20.64 5.62 13.51
CA PHE A 78 19.82 4.45 13.87
C PHE A 78 19.55 3.57 12.64
N PRO A 79 20.58 2.98 12.02
CA PRO A 79 20.43 2.24 10.75
C PRO A 79 19.55 0.97 10.85
N GLN A 80 19.25 0.54 12.09
CA GLN A 80 18.38 -0.61 12.34
C GLN A 80 16.88 -0.27 12.25
N ILE A 81 16.49 1.02 12.25
CA ILE A 81 15.08 1.38 12.20
C ILE A 81 14.54 1.32 10.77
N LEU A 82 13.33 0.82 10.63
CA LEU A 82 12.50 1.03 9.45
C LEU A 82 11.66 2.29 9.67
N LEU A 83 11.86 3.30 8.83
CA LEU A 83 11.10 4.54 8.87
C LEU A 83 9.94 4.49 7.87
N GLU A 84 8.71 4.60 8.38
CA GLU A 84 7.50 4.80 7.57
C GLU A 84 7.06 6.26 7.65
N ASN A 85 6.76 6.88 6.52
CA ASN A 85 6.14 8.20 6.49
C ASN A 85 4.61 8.12 6.35
N CYS A 86 3.94 9.06 7.03
CA CYS A 86 2.53 9.35 6.90
C CYS A 86 2.31 10.86 6.96
N SER A 87 1.29 11.35 6.28
CA SER A 87 0.89 12.75 6.36
C SER A 87 -0.60 12.89 6.01
N GLY A 88 -1.48 12.52 6.94
CA GLY A 88 -2.88 12.36 6.64
C GLY A 88 -3.08 11.41 5.45
N GLY A 89 -2.42 10.25 5.49
CA GLY A 89 -2.20 9.39 4.34
C GLY A 89 -1.00 9.80 3.49
N GLY A 90 -1.19 9.87 2.18
CA GLY A 90 -0.12 10.02 1.19
C GLY A 90 0.27 11.46 0.83
N ALA A 91 -0.06 12.48 1.63
CA ALA A 91 0.24 13.88 1.28
C ALA A 91 1.75 14.21 1.14
N ARG A 92 2.63 13.34 1.65
CA ARG A 92 4.09 13.41 1.45
C ARG A 92 4.63 12.14 0.77
N PHE A 93 3.82 11.46 -0.03
CA PHE A 93 4.28 10.33 -0.82
C PHE A 93 4.96 10.85 -2.08
N ASP A 94 6.27 11.00 -2.03
CA ASP A 94 7.11 11.49 -3.13
C ASP A 94 8.47 10.78 -3.13
N ALA A 95 9.21 10.91 -4.24
CA ALA A 95 10.49 10.26 -4.42
C ALA A 95 11.56 10.71 -3.42
N GLY A 96 11.52 11.96 -2.95
CA GLY A 96 12.45 12.46 -1.95
C GLY A 96 12.21 11.83 -0.59
N MET A 97 10.95 11.65 -0.20
CA MET A 97 10.60 10.95 1.04
C MET A 97 10.94 9.46 0.97
N LEU A 98 10.77 8.82 -0.19
CA LEU A 98 11.13 7.41 -0.41
C LEU A 98 12.63 7.13 -0.26
N TYR A 99 13.48 8.12 -0.46
CA TYR A 99 14.93 7.97 -0.22
C TYR A 99 15.24 7.64 1.26
N TYR A 100 14.47 8.23 2.18
CA TYR A 100 14.65 8.03 3.62
C TYR A 100 13.72 6.96 4.21
N SER A 101 12.58 6.77 3.60
CA SER A 101 11.49 5.95 4.13
C SER A 101 11.04 4.95 3.08
N PRO A 102 11.48 3.68 3.16
CA PRO A 102 11.15 2.68 2.17
C PRO A 102 9.66 2.31 2.15
N GLN A 103 8.89 2.77 3.13
CA GLN A 103 7.45 2.58 3.24
C GLN A 103 6.75 3.90 3.52
N ILE A 104 5.66 4.17 2.80
CA ILE A 104 4.79 5.33 3.01
C ILE A 104 3.33 4.87 3.08
N TRP A 105 2.59 5.41 4.05
CA TRP A 105 1.14 5.23 4.14
C TRP A 105 0.46 6.03 3.04
N CYS A 106 -0.21 5.36 2.09
CA CYS A 106 -0.72 6.02 0.89
C CYS A 106 -2.07 6.71 1.08
N SER A 107 -2.88 6.28 2.05
CA SER A 107 -4.18 6.91 2.36
C SER A 107 -4.72 6.45 3.71
N ASP A 108 -5.34 7.38 4.45
CA ASP A 108 -6.11 7.09 5.67
C ASP A 108 -7.48 6.45 5.35
N ASP A 109 -7.89 6.41 4.08
CA ASP A 109 -9.03 5.61 3.67
C ASP A 109 -8.62 4.15 3.60
N THR A 110 -9.10 3.39 4.57
CA THR A 110 -8.78 1.98 4.79
C THR A 110 -9.86 1.03 4.30
N ASP A 111 -10.92 1.55 3.66
CA ASP A 111 -11.94 0.70 3.06
C ASP A 111 -11.37 -0.10 1.91
N ALA A 112 -11.51 -1.43 1.93
CA ALA A 112 -10.88 -2.30 0.94
C ALA A 112 -11.36 -2.01 -0.50
N MET A 113 -12.59 -1.53 -0.70
CA MET A 113 -13.09 -1.21 -2.03
C MET A 113 -12.55 0.13 -2.55
N GLU A 114 -12.44 1.16 -1.68
CA GLU A 114 -11.75 2.41 -2.03
C GLU A 114 -10.26 2.18 -2.28
N ARG A 115 -9.64 1.26 -1.53
CA ARG A 115 -8.24 0.87 -1.69
C ARG A 115 -7.92 0.28 -3.06
N LEU A 116 -8.87 -0.29 -3.78
CA LEU A 116 -8.64 -0.75 -5.16
C LEU A 116 -8.13 0.39 -6.04
N ALA A 117 -8.83 1.54 -6.04
CA ALA A 117 -8.41 2.70 -6.83
C ALA A 117 -7.17 3.41 -6.24
N ILE A 118 -7.06 3.50 -4.91
CA ILE A 118 -5.94 4.16 -4.23
C ILE A 118 -4.63 3.41 -4.48
N GLN A 119 -4.62 2.10 -4.29
CA GLN A 119 -3.44 1.26 -4.48
C GLN A 119 -3.05 1.15 -5.96
N GLU A 120 -4.03 1.00 -6.85
CA GLU A 120 -3.80 1.04 -8.29
C GLU A 120 -3.15 2.36 -8.71
N GLY A 121 -3.75 3.50 -8.34
CA GLY A 121 -3.22 4.82 -8.68
C GLY A 121 -1.81 5.05 -8.13
N THR A 122 -1.53 4.59 -6.91
CA THR A 122 -0.19 4.66 -6.31
C THR A 122 0.81 3.79 -7.08
N ALA A 123 0.43 2.57 -7.44
CA ALA A 123 1.29 1.62 -8.15
C ALA A 123 1.65 2.04 -9.58
N LEU A 124 0.90 2.98 -10.19
CA LEU A 124 1.25 3.55 -11.51
C LEU A 124 2.50 4.45 -11.46
N VAL A 125 2.87 4.97 -10.29
CA VAL A 125 3.96 5.95 -10.14
C VAL A 125 5.06 5.42 -9.22
N TYR A 126 4.71 4.66 -8.19
CA TYR A 126 5.62 4.19 -7.15
C TYR A 126 5.63 2.66 -7.04
N PRO A 127 6.73 2.05 -6.60
CA PRO A 127 6.78 0.61 -6.43
C PRO A 127 5.78 0.14 -5.35
N VAL A 128 5.12 -0.98 -5.59
CA VAL A 128 4.16 -1.56 -4.64
C VAL A 128 4.81 -1.90 -3.29
N SER A 129 6.11 -2.18 -3.28
CA SER A 129 6.91 -2.43 -2.07
C SER A 129 6.99 -1.25 -1.11
N ALA A 130 6.76 -0.03 -1.61
CA ALA A 130 6.79 1.19 -0.79
C ALA A 130 5.43 1.56 -0.20
N MET A 131 4.37 0.89 -0.60
CA MET A 131 3.00 1.24 -0.27
C MET A 131 2.50 0.45 0.95
N GLY A 132 2.15 1.15 2.05
CA GLY A 132 1.47 0.53 3.19
C GLY A 132 0.04 0.11 2.84
N ALA A 133 -0.32 -1.15 3.14
CA ALA A 133 -1.64 -1.70 2.90
C ALA A 133 -2.10 -2.54 4.09
N HIS A 134 -3.26 -2.17 4.68
CA HIS A 134 -3.71 -2.79 5.92
C HIS A 134 -5.14 -3.32 5.83
N VAL A 135 -5.39 -4.40 6.56
CA VAL A 135 -6.73 -4.90 6.88
C VAL A 135 -7.30 -4.03 8.00
N SER A 136 -8.38 -3.31 7.72
CA SER A 136 -9.02 -2.41 8.69
C SER A 136 -10.25 -3.02 9.37
N VAL A 137 -10.80 -2.28 10.34
CA VAL A 137 -12.03 -2.63 11.04
C VAL A 137 -13.22 -2.77 10.09
N CYS A 138 -14.17 -3.64 10.44
CA CYS A 138 -15.42 -3.83 9.72
C CYS A 138 -16.61 -3.76 10.72
N PRO A 139 -17.70 -3.00 10.42
CA PRO A 139 -17.84 -2.08 9.28
C PRO A 139 -16.73 -1.03 9.22
N ASN A 140 -16.33 -0.61 8.02
CA ASN A 140 -15.31 0.41 7.87
C ASN A 140 -15.75 1.72 8.55
N HIS A 141 -14.87 2.32 9.34
CA HIS A 141 -15.23 3.47 10.18
C HIS A 141 -15.45 4.77 9.39
N THR A 142 -14.96 4.85 8.15
CA THR A 142 -15.09 6.05 7.29
C THR A 142 -16.35 5.99 6.45
N VAL A 143 -16.60 4.85 5.79
CA VAL A 143 -17.69 4.72 4.80
C VAL A 143 -18.82 3.77 5.25
N GLY A 144 -18.67 3.08 6.38
CA GLY A 144 -19.68 2.16 6.92
C GLY A 144 -19.84 0.86 6.12
N ARG A 145 -18.98 0.59 5.14
CA ARG A 145 -19.06 -0.59 4.28
C ARG A 145 -18.69 -1.87 5.04
N VAL A 146 -19.42 -2.94 4.76
CA VAL A 146 -19.14 -4.27 5.27
C VAL A 146 -18.52 -5.10 4.15
N THR A 147 -17.23 -5.38 4.28
CA THR A 147 -16.44 -6.18 3.32
C THR A 147 -15.97 -7.47 3.99
N PRO A 148 -16.10 -8.65 3.35
CA PRO A 148 -15.61 -9.92 3.91
C PRO A 148 -14.15 -9.84 4.35
N PHE A 149 -13.82 -10.57 5.42
CA PHE A 149 -12.47 -10.55 6.01
C PHE A 149 -11.42 -11.02 5.00
N GLU A 150 -11.72 -12.06 4.22
CA GLU A 150 -10.84 -12.59 3.18
C GLU A 150 -10.55 -11.53 2.12
N THR A 151 -11.57 -10.83 1.64
CA THR A 151 -11.40 -9.79 0.60
C THR A 151 -10.58 -8.62 1.11
N ARG A 152 -10.80 -8.21 2.38
CA ARG A 152 -9.95 -7.16 3.00
C ARG A 152 -8.48 -7.57 3.02
N GLY A 153 -8.19 -8.84 3.35
CA GLY A 153 -6.83 -9.37 3.34
C GLY A 153 -6.25 -9.47 1.93
N ASP A 154 -7.00 -9.98 0.97
CA ASP A 154 -6.52 -10.13 -0.40
C ASP A 154 -6.20 -8.77 -1.05
N VAL A 155 -6.98 -7.73 -0.78
CA VAL A 155 -6.69 -6.36 -1.24
C VAL A 155 -5.45 -5.80 -0.54
N ALA A 156 -5.29 -6.05 0.76
CA ALA A 156 -4.14 -5.57 1.53
C ALA A 156 -2.82 -6.26 1.13
N LEU A 157 -2.86 -7.42 0.46
CA LEU A 157 -1.65 -8.08 -0.03
C LEU A 157 -0.91 -7.27 -1.10
N LEU A 158 -1.57 -6.33 -1.80
CA LEU A 158 -0.89 -5.43 -2.73
C LEU A 158 -0.21 -4.30 -1.97
N GLY A 159 0.98 -4.55 -1.46
CA GLY A 159 1.79 -3.61 -0.69
C GLY A 159 2.40 -4.23 0.55
N THR A 160 2.88 -3.40 1.46
CA THR A 160 3.37 -3.85 2.76
C THR A 160 2.17 -4.13 3.67
N PHE A 161 1.93 -5.41 3.88
CA PHE A 161 0.76 -5.94 4.56
C PHE A 161 0.77 -5.66 6.07
N GLY A 162 -0.39 -5.35 6.65
CA GLY A 162 -0.58 -5.20 8.08
C GLY A 162 -2.03 -5.18 8.50
N TYR A 163 -2.25 -4.99 9.80
CA TYR A 163 -3.57 -4.87 10.41
C TYR A 163 -3.71 -3.52 11.11
N GLU A 164 -4.80 -2.81 10.82
CA GLU A 164 -5.18 -1.56 11.45
C GLU A 164 -6.57 -1.72 12.09
N LEU A 165 -6.63 -2.53 13.13
CA LEU A 165 -7.84 -2.86 13.85
C LEU A 165 -7.52 -3.36 15.27
N ASP A 166 -8.53 -3.37 16.14
CA ASP A 166 -8.41 -3.94 17.48
C ASP A 166 -8.56 -5.48 17.40
N ILE A 167 -7.45 -6.19 17.42
CA ILE A 167 -7.41 -7.66 17.33
C ILE A 167 -8.12 -8.36 18.51
N THR A 168 -8.37 -7.66 19.62
CA THR A 168 -9.10 -8.23 20.76
C THR A 168 -10.59 -8.36 20.48
N LYS A 169 -11.10 -7.60 19.51
CA LYS A 169 -12.51 -7.60 19.08
C LYS A 169 -12.82 -8.58 17.96
N LEU A 170 -11.81 -9.21 17.38
CA LEU A 170 -12.01 -10.23 16.36
C LEU A 170 -12.69 -11.47 16.94
N SER A 171 -13.59 -12.07 16.16
CA SER A 171 -14.18 -13.37 16.48
C SER A 171 -13.13 -14.48 16.47
N ALA A 172 -13.47 -15.66 16.98
CA ALA A 172 -12.57 -16.81 16.94
C ALA A 172 -12.25 -17.23 15.48
N GLU A 173 -13.26 -17.18 14.61
CA GLU A 173 -13.13 -17.48 13.17
C GLU A 173 -12.23 -16.46 12.48
N GLU A 174 -12.41 -15.17 12.76
CA GLU A 174 -11.55 -14.12 12.18
C GLU A 174 -10.08 -14.25 12.64
N LYS A 175 -9.84 -14.66 13.89
CA LYS A 175 -8.48 -14.92 14.39
C LYS A 175 -7.80 -16.08 13.66
N GLU A 176 -8.53 -17.12 13.29
CA GLU A 176 -7.98 -18.17 12.42
C GLU A 176 -7.71 -17.66 11.00
N LEU A 177 -8.60 -16.83 10.45
CA LEU A 177 -8.37 -16.21 9.14
C LEU A 177 -7.15 -15.27 9.14
N VAL A 178 -6.82 -14.60 10.26
CA VAL A 178 -5.57 -13.83 10.39
C VAL A 178 -4.36 -14.72 10.13
N LYS A 179 -4.31 -15.93 10.69
CA LYS A 179 -3.21 -16.86 10.46
C LYS A 179 -3.08 -17.21 8.98
N VAL A 180 -4.20 -17.52 8.32
CA VAL A 180 -4.23 -17.82 6.88
C VAL A 180 -3.74 -16.63 6.06
N GLN A 181 -4.14 -15.40 6.41
CA GLN A 181 -3.70 -14.19 5.70
C GLN A 181 -2.19 -13.94 5.90
N VAL A 182 -1.67 -14.15 7.11
CA VAL A 182 -0.23 -14.04 7.39
C VAL A 182 0.57 -15.09 6.62
N GLU A 183 0.08 -16.33 6.55
CA GLU A 183 0.69 -17.38 5.71
C GLU A 183 0.68 -17.01 4.22
N LYS A 184 -0.43 -16.49 3.70
CA LYS A 184 -0.50 -15.95 2.33
C LYS A 184 0.53 -14.83 2.11
N TYR A 185 0.63 -13.90 3.07
CA TYR A 185 1.61 -12.83 2.99
C TYR A 185 3.04 -13.38 2.91
N HIS A 186 3.42 -14.28 3.80
CA HIS A 186 4.76 -14.89 3.76
C HIS A 186 5.01 -15.67 2.46
N LYS A 187 4.00 -16.32 1.93
CA LYS A 187 4.10 -17.08 0.67
C LYS A 187 4.31 -16.19 -0.55
N TYR A 188 3.68 -15.02 -0.60
CA TYR A 188 3.58 -14.19 -1.80
C TYR A 188 4.33 -12.85 -1.71
N ASN A 189 4.81 -12.47 -0.53
CA ASN A 189 5.43 -11.15 -0.31
C ASN A 189 6.60 -10.88 -1.27
N ASP A 190 7.51 -11.84 -1.45
CA ASP A 190 8.66 -11.65 -2.33
C ASP A 190 8.22 -11.45 -3.79
N LEU A 191 7.25 -12.27 -4.26
CA LEU A 191 6.68 -12.11 -5.60
C LEU A 191 6.01 -10.73 -5.78
N ILE A 192 5.21 -10.28 -4.79
CA ILE A 192 4.51 -8.99 -4.86
C ILE A 192 5.49 -7.83 -4.81
N ARG A 193 6.52 -7.91 -3.97
CA ARG A 193 7.49 -6.83 -3.74
C ARG A 193 8.50 -6.70 -4.88
N GLU A 194 8.95 -7.80 -5.47
CA GLU A 194 10.06 -7.84 -6.43
C GLU A 194 9.60 -8.11 -7.86
N GLY A 195 8.40 -8.67 -8.03
CA GLY A 195 7.82 -8.99 -9.33
C GLY A 195 7.42 -7.76 -10.16
N ASP A 196 7.05 -7.99 -11.39
CA ASP A 196 6.48 -6.99 -12.27
C ASP A 196 4.97 -6.89 -12.05
N TYR A 197 4.49 -5.69 -11.73
CA TYR A 197 3.06 -5.41 -11.53
C TYR A 197 2.37 -5.11 -12.86
N TYR A 198 1.21 -5.72 -13.09
CA TYR A 198 0.35 -5.49 -14.25
C TYR A 198 -1.08 -5.20 -13.80
N ARG A 199 -1.60 -4.03 -14.15
CA ARG A 199 -3.02 -3.72 -14.09
C ARG A 199 -3.72 -4.43 -15.25
N LEU A 200 -4.76 -5.21 -14.99
CA LEU A 200 -5.50 -5.97 -16.00
C LEU A 200 -6.90 -5.41 -16.24
N ALA A 201 -7.58 -4.96 -15.19
CA ALA A 201 -8.87 -4.33 -15.26
C ALA A 201 -9.08 -3.41 -14.08
N SER A 202 -9.81 -2.32 -14.26
CA SER A 202 -10.21 -1.41 -13.19
C SER A 202 -11.72 -1.32 -13.06
N VAL A 203 -12.20 -1.29 -11.82
CA VAL A 203 -13.61 -1.04 -11.52
C VAL A 203 -14.08 0.32 -12.03
N ALA A 204 -13.18 1.30 -12.11
CA ALA A 204 -13.47 2.61 -12.69
C ALA A 204 -13.89 2.53 -14.16
N ASP A 205 -13.31 1.58 -14.92
CA ASP A 205 -13.60 1.39 -16.34
C ASP A 205 -14.84 0.51 -16.58
N ASN A 206 -15.07 -0.50 -15.74
CA ASN A 206 -16.09 -1.53 -15.99
C ASN A 206 -17.25 -1.55 -14.97
N GLY A 207 -17.11 -0.90 -13.83
CA GLY A 207 -18.12 -0.77 -12.78
C GLY A 207 -18.37 -2.01 -11.92
N TYR A 208 -17.61 -3.12 -12.08
CA TYR A 208 -17.97 -4.41 -11.47
C TYR A 208 -16.86 -5.13 -10.79
N TYR A 209 -15.65 -5.05 -11.30
CA TYR A 209 -14.51 -5.80 -10.79
C TYR A 209 -13.21 -5.07 -11.03
N ASP A 210 -12.27 -5.42 -10.21
CA ASP A 210 -10.88 -5.04 -10.35
C ASP A 210 -10.02 -6.29 -10.54
N SER A 211 -8.88 -6.16 -11.25
CA SER A 211 -7.96 -7.27 -11.44
C SER A 211 -6.55 -6.75 -11.75
N TRP A 212 -5.58 -7.33 -11.07
CA TRP A 212 -4.15 -7.09 -11.32
C TRP A 212 -3.38 -8.39 -11.14
N MET A 213 -2.13 -8.38 -11.55
CA MET A 213 -1.24 -9.50 -11.31
C MET A 213 0.19 -9.03 -11.07
N THR A 214 0.95 -9.87 -10.38
CA THR A 214 2.41 -9.78 -10.26
C THR A 214 3.05 -10.99 -10.89
N VAL A 215 4.17 -10.79 -11.58
CA VAL A 215 4.91 -11.84 -12.31
C VAL A 215 6.37 -11.81 -11.87
N GLU A 216 6.94 -12.93 -11.52
CA GLU A 216 8.38 -13.05 -11.24
C GLU A 216 9.24 -12.63 -12.44
N LYS A 217 10.42 -12.11 -12.18
CA LYS A 217 11.32 -11.58 -13.24
C LYS A 217 11.72 -12.64 -14.27
N ASP A 218 11.83 -13.90 -13.88
CA ASP A 218 12.12 -15.03 -14.76
C ASP A 218 10.85 -15.63 -15.42
N ARG A 219 9.68 -15.08 -15.07
CA ARG A 219 8.37 -15.51 -15.57
C ARG A 219 8.00 -16.95 -15.23
N SER A 220 8.60 -17.52 -14.19
CA SER A 220 8.30 -18.89 -13.73
C SER A 220 7.03 -18.94 -12.90
N ARG A 221 6.67 -17.82 -12.26
CA ARG A 221 5.55 -17.74 -11.33
C ARG A 221 4.84 -16.39 -11.42
N ALA A 222 3.52 -16.42 -11.24
CA ALA A 222 2.70 -15.22 -11.16
C ALA A 222 1.54 -15.41 -10.18
N LEU A 223 0.99 -14.30 -9.68
CA LEU A 223 -0.19 -14.28 -8.84
C LEU A 223 -1.21 -13.32 -9.47
N LEU A 224 -2.36 -13.86 -9.84
CA LEU A 224 -3.50 -13.11 -10.34
C LEU A 224 -4.45 -12.79 -9.18
N PHE A 225 -4.78 -11.51 -9.04
CA PHE A 225 -5.82 -11.01 -8.15
C PHE A 225 -7.07 -10.64 -8.94
N TYR A 226 -8.21 -10.99 -8.40
CA TYR A 226 -9.52 -10.60 -8.92
C TYR A 226 -10.42 -10.21 -7.76
N VAL A 227 -11.07 -9.05 -7.85
CA VAL A 227 -12.03 -8.58 -6.85
C VAL A 227 -13.34 -8.22 -7.55
N GLN A 228 -14.38 -8.98 -7.29
CA GLN A 228 -15.75 -8.66 -7.70
C GLN A 228 -16.31 -7.60 -6.73
N VAL A 229 -16.49 -6.38 -7.19
CA VAL A 229 -17.06 -5.28 -6.39
C VAL A 229 -18.57 -5.36 -6.34
N ALA A 230 -19.20 -5.73 -7.47
CA ALA A 230 -20.66 -5.85 -7.55
C ALA A 230 -21.07 -7.13 -8.27
N ALA A 231 -21.97 -7.87 -7.63
CA ALA A 231 -22.67 -9.00 -8.27
C ALA A 231 -23.78 -8.52 -9.20
N ARG A 232 -24.06 -9.28 -10.25
CA ARG A 232 -25.19 -9.03 -11.15
C ARG A 232 -25.98 -10.27 -11.44
N ALA A 233 -27.29 -10.10 -11.54
CA ALA A 233 -28.17 -11.15 -12.08
C ALA A 233 -27.76 -11.49 -13.51
N ASN A 234 -27.74 -12.80 -13.82
CA ASN A 234 -27.34 -13.30 -15.13
C ASN A 234 -25.94 -12.95 -15.60
N ALA A 235 -25.02 -12.65 -14.66
CA ALA A 235 -23.62 -12.39 -15.00
C ALA A 235 -22.98 -13.61 -15.66
N LYS A 236 -22.36 -13.39 -16.83
CA LYS A 236 -21.58 -14.42 -17.51
C LYS A 236 -20.20 -14.53 -16.85
N SER A 237 -19.54 -15.69 -17.02
CA SER A 237 -18.11 -15.82 -16.68
C SER A 237 -17.31 -14.77 -17.45
N ARG A 238 -16.27 -14.24 -16.78
CA ARG A 238 -15.33 -13.31 -17.38
C ARG A 238 -14.07 -14.04 -17.79
N PHE A 239 -13.37 -13.50 -18.78
CA PHE A 239 -12.06 -13.95 -19.16
C PHE A 239 -11.07 -12.80 -18.90
N ILE A 240 -10.19 -12.99 -17.93
CA ILE A 240 -9.14 -12.02 -17.59
C ILE A 240 -7.89 -12.38 -18.38
N ARG A 241 -7.54 -11.54 -19.36
CA ARG A 241 -6.29 -11.70 -20.12
C ARG A 241 -5.12 -11.36 -19.23
N LEU A 242 -4.16 -12.26 -19.15
CA LEU A 242 -2.95 -12.07 -18.35
C LEU A 242 -1.91 -11.25 -19.11
N ALA A 243 -0.90 -10.76 -18.40
CA ALA A 243 0.21 -10.01 -18.95
C ALA A 243 1.53 -10.49 -18.36
N GLY A 244 2.63 -10.22 -19.04
CA GLY A 244 3.99 -10.46 -18.54
C GLY A 244 4.48 -11.91 -18.56
N LEU A 245 3.64 -12.88 -18.90
CA LEU A 245 4.05 -14.27 -19.02
C LEU A 245 4.91 -14.50 -20.28
N ASP A 246 5.60 -15.63 -20.33
CA ASP A 246 6.29 -16.08 -21.52
C ASP A 246 5.33 -16.83 -22.46
N ALA A 247 5.23 -16.39 -23.71
CA ALA A 247 4.30 -16.95 -24.69
C ALA A 247 4.60 -18.41 -25.04
N ASP A 248 5.87 -18.79 -24.97
CA ASP A 248 6.38 -20.11 -25.39
C ASP A 248 6.43 -21.12 -24.23
N LYS A 249 6.25 -20.67 -22.98
CA LYS A 249 6.17 -21.55 -21.82
C LYS A 249 4.73 -22.04 -21.59
N CYS A 250 4.63 -23.15 -20.85
CA CYS A 250 3.37 -23.68 -20.34
C CYS A 250 3.24 -23.37 -18.84
N TYR A 251 2.02 -23.10 -18.42
CA TYR A 251 1.71 -22.72 -17.02
C TYR A 251 0.57 -23.55 -16.45
N MET A 252 0.72 -23.97 -15.20
CA MET A 252 -0.31 -24.59 -14.39
C MET A 252 -1.19 -23.48 -13.79
N VAL A 253 -2.49 -23.56 -14.02
CA VAL A 253 -3.53 -22.67 -13.48
C VAL A 253 -4.69 -23.53 -12.98
N GLU A 254 -4.94 -23.54 -11.65
CA GLU A 254 -6.03 -24.31 -11.03
C GLU A 254 -6.06 -25.79 -11.50
N GLY A 255 -4.91 -26.45 -11.53
CA GLY A 255 -4.79 -27.87 -11.90
C GLY A 255 -4.85 -28.17 -13.40
N LYS A 256 -4.82 -27.17 -14.27
CA LYS A 256 -4.80 -27.32 -15.73
C LYS A 256 -3.61 -26.59 -16.34
N VAL A 257 -3.05 -27.19 -17.38
CA VAL A 257 -1.91 -26.62 -18.11
C VAL A 257 -2.39 -25.84 -19.32
N TYR A 258 -1.87 -24.64 -19.50
CA TYR A 258 -2.16 -23.73 -20.60
C TYR A 258 -0.86 -23.16 -21.16
N ALA A 259 -0.80 -22.92 -22.47
CA ALA A 259 0.29 -22.12 -23.04
C ALA A 259 0.19 -20.67 -22.55
N GLY A 260 1.33 -20.03 -22.31
CA GLY A 260 1.38 -18.62 -21.90
C GLY A 260 0.71 -17.69 -22.91
N SER A 261 0.90 -17.98 -24.23
CA SER A 261 0.18 -17.27 -25.30
C SER A 261 -1.35 -17.39 -25.17
N THR A 262 -1.89 -18.55 -24.76
CA THR A 262 -3.32 -18.74 -24.51
C THR A 262 -3.79 -17.90 -23.33
N LEU A 263 -3.06 -17.89 -22.22
CA LEU A 263 -3.40 -17.10 -21.03
C LEU A 263 -3.39 -15.60 -21.31
N MET A 264 -2.46 -15.12 -22.14
CA MET A 264 -2.35 -13.70 -22.50
C MET A 264 -3.40 -13.26 -23.54
N ASN A 265 -3.80 -14.13 -24.45
CA ASN A 265 -4.75 -13.77 -25.53
C ASN A 265 -6.20 -14.13 -25.25
N ALA A 266 -6.47 -15.32 -24.69
CA ALA A 266 -7.80 -15.77 -24.34
C ALA A 266 -8.17 -15.51 -22.88
N GLY A 267 -7.16 -15.57 -21.97
CA GLY A 267 -7.34 -15.27 -20.55
C GLY A 267 -7.75 -16.46 -19.68
N VAL A 268 -7.78 -16.20 -18.37
CA VAL A 268 -8.28 -17.13 -17.35
C VAL A 268 -9.78 -16.88 -17.15
N ARG A 269 -10.54 -17.95 -17.13
CA ARG A 269 -11.99 -17.88 -16.90
C ARG A 269 -12.27 -17.67 -15.40
N ILE A 270 -12.93 -16.58 -15.07
CA ILE A 270 -13.43 -16.29 -13.72
C ILE A 270 -14.96 -16.43 -13.73
N SER A 271 -15.47 -17.34 -12.93
CA SER A 271 -16.92 -17.46 -12.72
C SER A 271 -17.39 -16.31 -11.83
N SER A 272 -18.60 -15.79 -12.11
CA SER A 272 -19.23 -14.82 -11.22
C SER A 272 -19.59 -15.50 -9.90
N GLU A 273 -19.30 -14.84 -8.80
CA GLU A 273 -19.63 -15.30 -7.45
C GLU A 273 -20.93 -14.67 -6.95
N PHE A 274 -21.57 -15.33 -6.01
CA PHE A 274 -22.78 -14.80 -5.39
C PHE A 274 -22.42 -13.77 -4.31
N GLY A 275 -23.01 -12.59 -4.43
CA GLY A 275 -22.79 -11.45 -3.51
C GLY A 275 -21.70 -10.49 -3.96
N ASP A 276 -21.69 -9.33 -3.33
CA ASP A 276 -20.71 -8.26 -3.56
C ASP A 276 -19.41 -8.51 -2.79
N PHE A 277 -18.37 -7.80 -3.18
CA PHE A 277 -17.07 -7.72 -2.50
C PHE A 277 -16.41 -9.10 -2.31
N LYS A 278 -16.32 -9.88 -3.39
CA LYS A 278 -15.68 -11.20 -3.40
C LYS A 278 -14.31 -11.14 -4.07
N SER A 279 -13.31 -11.75 -3.47
CA SER A 279 -11.95 -11.83 -4.02
C SER A 279 -11.57 -13.25 -4.39
N ARG A 280 -10.64 -13.38 -5.33
CA ARG A 280 -9.94 -14.62 -5.68
C ARG A 280 -8.47 -14.33 -5.95
N LEU A 281 -7.61 -15.16 -5.40
CA LEU A 281 -6.21 -15.24 -5.76
C LEU A 281 -5.98 -16.52 -6.54
N ILE A 282 -5.31 -16.42 -7.68
CA ILE A 282 -4.98 -17.57 -8.54
C ILE A 282 -3.47 -17.56 -8.75
N GLU A 283 -2.82 -18.59 -8.23
CA GLU A 283 -1.40 -18.84 -8.46
C GLU A 283 -1.20 -19.47 -9.84
N ILE A 284 -0.20 -19.01 -10.54
CA ILE A 284 0.19 -19.44 -11.88
C ILE A 284 1.65 -19.83 -11.80
N THR A 285 1.98 -21.05 -12.14
CA THR A 285 3.36 -21.58 -12.07
C THR A 285 3.74 -22.25 -13.37
N GLU A 286 4.98 -22.13 -13.77
CA GLU A 286 5.53 -22.88 -14.93
C GLU A 286 5.29 -24.38 -14.72
N ALA A 287 4.87 -25.10 -15.77
CA ALA A 287 4.41 -26.50 -15.74
C ALA A 287 5.53 -27.48 -16.07
#